data_a7367ca65f3a63abab42d48c4e125481
#
_entry.id   a7367ca65f3a63abab42d48c4e125481
#
_cell.length_a   1.000
_cell.length_b   1.000
_cell.length_c   1.000
_cell.angle_alpha   90.00
_cell.angle_beta   90.00
_cell.angle_gamma   90.00
#
_symmetry.space_group_name_H-M   'P 1'
#
loop_
_entity.id
_entity.type
_entity.pdbx_description
1 polymer ?
#
loop_
_entity_poly.entity_id
_entity_poly.type
_entity_poly.pdbx_seq_one_letter_code
_entity_poly.pdbx_strand_id
1 'polypeptide(L)'
;AAAIVLRGLATGRFPFGNLYEYVLMVSFGVLLVGNMAMQRKEWRTVWPWLLTPTLALMFYGSTKLYAESAPVVPALQSHWLPIHVTVVSLGASIGIISGIVSLLTLFRMAQPKHAEHGFFGAVARPLPSAAKIDQLAYRLAVITLPTLGLGIILGAIWAESAWGRFWGWDPKETVSFATWILYAAYLHARATPAFRKAAPWINVMAMALMVFNLFFINMVVSGLHSYAGLN
;
A
#
# COMPACT_ATOMS: atom_id res chain seq x y z
N ALA A 1 1.68 -8.31 14.12
CA ALA A 1 2.50 -9.54 14.09
C ALA A 1 1.76 -10.75 14.68
N ALA A 2 1.29 -10.70 15.96
CA ALA A 2 0.69 -11.86 16.63
C ALA A 2 -0.47 -12.49 15.82
N ALA A 3 -1.40 -11.67 15.31
CA ALA A 3 -2.52 -12.16 14.49
C ALA A 3 -2.06 -12.93 13.24
N ILE A 4 -0.99 -12.49 12.59
CA ILE A 4 -0.41 -13.16 11.41
C ILE A 4 0.18 -14.52 11.80
N VAL A 5 0.96 -14.56 12.90
CA VAL A 5 1.56 -15.80 13.39
C VAL A 5 0.48 -16.80 13.81
N LEU A 6 -0.50 -16.38 14.62
CA LEU A 6 -1.62 -17.23 15.06
C LEU A 6 -2.43 -17.73 13.87
N ARG A 7 -2.66 -16.90 12.87
CA ARG A 7 -3.36 -17.31 11.64
C ARG A 7 -2.55 -18.35 10.86
N GLY A 8 -1.24 -18.14 10.72
CA GLY A 8 -0.36 -19.14 10.08
C GLY A 8 -0.36 -20.48 10.80
N LEU A 9 -0.30 -20.48 12.13
CA LEU A 9 -0.40 -21.69 12.95
C LEU A 9 -1.76 -22.38 12.80
N ALA A 10 -2.85 -21.60 12.83
CA ALA A 10 -4.21 -22.14 12.69
C ALA A 10 -4.50 -22.73 11.30
N THR A 11 -3.87 -22.19 10.25
CA THR A 11 -4.04 -22.66 8.86
C THR A 11 -3.02 -23.70 8.44
N GLY A 12 -1.95 -23.90 9.21
CA GLY A 12 -0.82 -24.78 8.84
C GLY A 12 -0.05 -24.33 7.59
N ARG A 13 -0.18 -23.06 7.18
CA ARG A 13 0.42 -22.49 5.98
C ARG A 13 0.74 -21.01 6.16
N PHE A 14 1.51 -20.44 5.24
CA PHE A 14 1.66 -18.99 5.17
C PHE A 14 0.30 -18.30 4.97
N PRO A 15 -0.02 -17.23 5.75
CA PRO A 15 -1.34 -16.58 5.72
C PRO A 15 -1.48 -15.61 4.53
N PHE A 16 -1.54 -16.16 3.30
CA PHE A 16 -1.65 -15.43 2.03
C PHE A 16 -2.80 -15.95 1.15
N GLY A 17 -3.73 -16.74 1.72
CA GLY A 17 -4.75 -17.43 0.95
C GLY A 17 -6.04 -16.66 0.70
N ASN A 18 -6.24 -15.50 1.32
CA ASN A 18 -7.45 -14.68 1.14
C ASN A 18 -7.20 -13.20 1.43
N LEU A 19 -8.21 -12.37 1.14
CA LEU A 19 -8.11 -10.91 1.29
C LEU A 19 -7.96 -10.47 2.75
N TYR A 20 -8.56 -11.18 3.71
CA TYR A 20 -8.37 -10.91 5.14
C TYR A 20 -6.89 -11.04 5.55
N GLU A 21 -6.26 -12.14 5.16
CA GLU A 21 -4.85 -12.41 5.45
C GLU A 21 -3.94 -11.35 4.79
N TYR A 22 -4.28 -10.94 3.57
CA TYR A 22 -3.56 -9.87 2.87
C TYR A 22 -3.68 -8.50 3.57
N VAL A 23 -4.88 -8.16 4.06
CA VAL A 23 -5.10 -6.92 4.84
C VAL A 23 -4.28 -6.92 6.12
N LEU A 24 -4.14 -8.06 6.81
CA LEU A 24 -3.27 -8.17 7.99
C LEU A 24 -1.80 -7.91 7.62
N MET A 25 -1.33 -8.47 6.50
CA MET A 25 0.05 -8.29 6.03
C MET A 25 0.35 -6.83 5.65
N VAL A 26 -0.54 -6.19 4.87
CA VAL A 26 -0.38 -4.78 4.50
C VAL A 26 -0.43 -3.88 5.74
N SER A 27 -1.37 -4.11 6.66
CA SER A 27 -1.46 -3.35 7.91
C SER A 27 -0.19 -3.49 8.75
N PHE A 28 0.33 -4.71 8.88
CA PHE A 28 1.61 -4.96 9.56
C PHE A 28 2.77 -4.24 8.88
N GLY A 29 2.86 -4.34 7.54
CA GLY A 29 3.90 -3.66 6.75
C GLY A 29 3.86 -2.15 6.91
N VAL A 30 2.66 -1.54 6.87
CA VAL A 30 2.46 -0.10 7.09
C VAL A 30 2.95 0.32 8.48
N LEU A 31 2.60 -0.44 9.53
CA LEU A 31 3.04 -0.13 10.89
C LEU A 31 4.54 -0.32 11.09
N LEU A 32 5.11 -1.38 10.51
CA LEU A 32 6.54 -1.67 10.58
C LEU A 32 7.36 -0.60 9.86
N VAL A 33 7.05 -0.32 8.60
CA VAL A 33 7.74 0.69 7.79
C VAL A 33 7.53 2.08 8.37
N GLY A 34 6.32 2.41 8.80
CA GLY A 34 6.02 3.67 9.49
C GLY A 34 6.89 3.86 10.73
N ASN A 35 7.03 2.80 11.55
CA ASN A 35 7.91 2.85 12.72
C ASN A 35 9.38 3.07 12.34
N MET A 36 9.87 2.40 11.30
CA MET A 36 11.25 2.57 10.83
C MET A 36 11.50 3.98 10.26
N ALA A 37 10.55 4.52 9.49
CA ALA A 37 10.69 5.81 8.80
C ALA A 37 10.47 7.02 9.72
N MET A 38 9.66 6.89 10.78
CA MET A 38 9.15 7.99 11.60
C MET A 38 9.53 7.88 13.08
N GLN A 39 10.74 7.43 13.41
CA GLN A 39 11.22 7.28 14.79
C GLN A 39 11.48 8.62 15.52
N ARG A 40 11.77 9.69 14.75
CA ARG A 40 12.06 10.99 15.32
C ARG A 40 10.82 11.65 15.93
N LYS A 41 10.99 12.41 17.02
CA LYS A 41 9.90 13.10 17.73
C LYS A 41 9.07 14.02 16.82
N GLU A 42 9.67 14.61 15.78
CA GLU A 42 8.99 15.50 14.84
C GLU A 42 7.88 14.81 14.02
N TRP A 43 7.90 13.47 13.90
CA TRP A 43 6.91 12.69 13.17
C TRP A 43 5.72 12.22 14.02
N ARG A 44 5.73 12.49 15.33
CA ARG A 44 4.65 12.04 16.24
C ARG A 44 3.27 12.52 15.79
N THR A 45 3.21 13.71 15.21
CA THR A 45 1.96 14.33 14.75
C THR A 45 1.47 13.77 13.41
N VAL A 46 2.29 12.98 12.70
CA VAL A 46 1.93 12.27 11.48
C VAL A 46 1.28 10.91 11.80
N TRP A 47 1.60 10.31 12.95
CA TRP A 47 1.11 8.99 13.33
C TRP A 47 -0.42 8.85 13.35
N PRO A 48 -1.23 9.79 13.85
CA PRO A 48 -2.68 9.66 13.79
C PRO A 48 -3.21 9.47 12.37
N TRP A 49 -2.61 10.14 11.39
CA TRP A 49 -3.00 10.06 9.98
C TRP A 49 -2.66 8.71 9.34
N LEU A 50 -1.68 8.01 9.86
CA LEU A 50 -1.33 6.67 9.45
C LEU A 50 -2.14 5.62 10.21
N LEU A 51 -2.31 5.79 11.51
CA LEU A 51 -3.00 4.84 12.36
C LEU A 51 -4.50 4.78 12.06
N THR A 52 -5.16 5.92 11.85
CA THR A 52 -6.61 5.96 11.60
C THR A 52 -7.02 5.10 10.40
N PRO A 53 -6.47 5.28 9.18
CA PRO A 53 -6.84 4.42 8.06
C PRO A 53 -6.38 2.96 8.26
N THR A 54 -5.25 2.73 8.93
CA THR A 54 -4.77 1.37 9.20
C THR A 54 -5.70 0.62 10.16
N LEU A 55 -6.14 1.27 11.24
CA LEU A 55 -7.09 0.69 12.18
C LEU A 55 -8.47 0.48 11.55
N ALA A 56 -8.93 1.44 10.72
CA ALA A 56 -10.18 1.28 9.95
C ALA A 56 -10.09 0.08 9.00
N LEU A 57 -8.95 -0.09 8.33
CA LEU A 57 -8.70 -1.23 7.45
C LEU A 57 -8.69 -2.56 8.23
N MET A 58 -8.03 -2.60 9.38
CA MET A 58 -8.02 -3.80 10.25
C MET A 58 -9.41 -4.12 10.78
N PHE A 59 -10.18 -3.11 11.17
CA PHE A 59 -11.57 -3.28 11.63
C PHE A 59 -12.45 -3.83 10.49
N TYR A 60 -12.37 -3.25 9.30
CA TYR A 60 -13.07 -3.75 8.12
C TYR A 60 -12.65 -5.18 7.78
N GLY A 61 -11.34 -5.46 7.81
CA GLY A 61 -10.80 -6.79 7.58
C GLY A 61 -11.36 -7.83 8.55
N SER A 62 -11.41 -7.52 9.85
CA SER A 62 -11.89 -8.45 10.88
C SER A 62 -13.40 -8.64 10.89
N THR A 63 -14.18 -7.65 10.42
CA THR A 63 -15.65 -7.70 10.46
C THR A 63 -16.30 -8.12 9.14
N LYS A 64 -15.68 -7.81 8.01
CA LYS A 64 -16.27 -8.02 6.67
C LYS A 64 -15.49 -8.99 5.79
N LEU A 65 -14.19 -9.13 6.01
CA LEU A 65 -13.32 -9.97 5.18
C LEU A 65 -12.85 -11.23 5.91
N TYR A 66 -13.24 -11.39 7.19
CA TYR A 66 -12.87 -12.58 7.95
C TYR A 66 -13.37 -13.83 7.23
N ALA A 67 -12.46 -14.75 6.97
CA ALA A 67 -12.75 -16.05 6.40
C ALA A 67 -12.17 -17.14 7.31
N GLU A 68 -12.90 -18.22 7.48
CA GLU A 68 -12.44 -19.40 8.23
C GLU A 68 -11.20 -20.01 7.57
N SER A 69 -10.49 -20.82 8.35
CA SER A 69 -9.32 -21.55 7.82
C SER A 69 -9.80 -22.61 6.84
N ALA A 70 -9.45 -22.46 5.57
CA ALA A 70 -9.77 -23.41 4.52
C ALA A 70 -8.53 -23.74 3.68
N PRO A 71 -8.49 -24.91 3.03
CA PRO A 71 -7.48 -25.23 2.04
C PRO A 71 -7.48 -24.17 0.92
N VAL A 72 -6.30 -23.81 0.43
CA VAL A 72 -6.17 -22.89 -0.68
C VAL A 72 -6.32 -23.61 -2.01
N VAL A 73 -6.82 -22.89 -3.02
CA VAL A 73 -6.91 -23.40 -4.40
C VAL A 73 -5.52 -23.74 -4.96
N PRO A 74 -5.42 -24.66 -5.93
CA PRO A 74 -4.11 -25.14 -6.46
C PRO A 74 -3.15 -24.01 -6.87
N ALA A 75 -3.65 -22.95 -7.50
CA ALA A 75 -2.84 -21.79 -7.89
C ALA A 75 -2.09 -21.14 -6.71
N LEU A 76 -2.68 -21.16 -5.51
CA LEU A 76 -2.07 -20.58 -4.29
C LEU A 76 -1.15 -21.56 -3.53
N GLN A 77 -0.97 -22.79 -4.01
CA GLN A 77 -0.09 -23.79 -3.39
C GLN A 77 1.37 -23.67 -3.86
N SER A 78 1.66 -22.77 -4.82
CA SER A 78 3.01 -22.55 -5.31
C SER A 78 3.93 -21.94 -4.26
N HIS A 79 5.19 -22.42 -4.19
CA HIS A 79 6.23 -21.84 -3.33
C HIS A 79 6.61 -20.40 -3.72
N TRP A 80 6.29 -19.95 -4.95
CA TRP A 80 6.50 -18.58 -5.40
C TRP A 80 5.51 -17.58 -4.79
N LEU A 81 4.31 -18.06 -4.38
CA LEU A 81 3.29 -17.18 -3.80
C LEU A 81 3.75 -16.44 -2.54
N PRO A 82 4.31 -17.09 -1.50
CA PRO A 82 4.78 -16.39 -0.30
C PRO A 82 5.85 -15.34 -0.62
N ILE A 83 6.75 -15.64 -1.56
CA ILE A 83 7.83 -14.71 -1.97
C ILE A 83 7.22 -13.48 -2.66
N HIS A 84 6.38 -13.70 -3.67
CA HIS A 84 5.68 -12.64 -4.38
C HIS A 84 4.85 -11.76 -3.44
N VAL A 85 3.96 -12.36 -2.65
CA VAL A 85 3.02 -11.61 -1.79
C VAL A 85 3.77 -10.84 -0.70
N THR A 86 4.85 -11.38 -0.15
CA THR A 86 5.69 -10.66 0.82
C THR A 86 6.28 -9.39 0.20
N VAL A 87 6.91 -9.51 -0.96
CA VAL A 87 7.59 -8.38 -1.62
C VAL A 87 6.59 -7.35 -2.12
N VAL A 88 5.49 -7.77 -2.75
CA VAL A 88 4.46 -6.84 -3.23
C VAL A 88 3.73 -6.15 -2.08
N SER A 89 3.48 -6.85 -0.96
CA SER A 89 2.88 -6.25 0.25
C SER A 89 3.80 -5.22 0.89
N LEU A 90 5.11 -5.49 0.92
CA LEU A 90 6.10 -4.53 1.40
C LEU A 90 6.10 -3.27 0.52
N GLY A 91 6.18 -3.43 -0.80
CA GLY A 91 6.10 -2.34 -1.76
C GLY A 91 4.82 -1.52 -1.63
N ALA A 92 3.67 -2.21 -1.50
CA ALA A 92 2.37 -1.58 -1.28
C ALA A 92 2.33 -0.80 0.05
N SER A 93 2.85 -1.37 1.12
CA SER A 93 2.89 -0.72 2.44
C SER A 93 3.70 0.57 2.41
N ILE A 94 4.89 0.55 1.81
CA ILE A 94 5.75 1.74 1.65
C ILE A 94 5.03 2.79 0.78
N GLY A 95 4.41 2.35 -0.31
CA GLY A 95 3.68 3.22 -1.23
C GLY A 95 2.46 3.88 -0.59
N ILE A 96 1.67 3.15 0.19
CA ILE A 96 0.53 3.68 0.94
C ILE A 96 1.00 4.78 1.91
N ILE A 97 2.07 4.55 2.66
CA ILE A 97 2.62 5.58 3.57
C ILE A 97 3.07 6.80 2.76
N SER A 98 3.77 6.60 1.64
CA SER A 98 4.20 7.68 0.75
C SER A 98 3.01 8.52 0.27
N GLY A 99 1.90 7.89 -0.14
CA GLY A 99 0.68 8.55 -0.57
C GLY A 99 -0.02 9.32 0.54
N ILE A 100 -0.16 8.73 1.75
CA ILE A 100 -0.72 9.42 2.93
C ILE A 100 0.14 10.65 3.27
N VAL A 101 1.45 10.52 3.26
CA VAL A 101 2.37 11.62 3.53
C VAL A 101 2.27 12.69 2.44
N SER A 102 2.01 12.31 1.18
CA SER A 102 1.73 13.28 0.10
C SER A 102 0.40 14.00 0.28
N LEU A 103 -0.65 13.34 0.77
CA LEU A 103 -1.90 14.02 1.19
C LEU A 103 -1.64 15.07 2.27
N LEU A 104 -0.81 14.73 3.26
CA LEU A 104 -0.41 15.67 4.29
C LEU A 104 0.44 16.82 3.74
N THR A 105 1.27 16.56 2.72
CA THR A 105 2.00 17.61 2.00
C THR A 105 1.03 18.59 1.36
N LEU A 106 0.02 18.11 0.63
CA LEU A 106 -1.01 18.95 0.00
C LEU A 106 -1.81 19.74 1.05
N PHE A 107 -2.22 19.07 2.12
CA PHE A 107 -2.90 19.70 3.24
C PHE A 107 -2.07 20.81 3.87
N ARG A 108 -0.76 20.58 4.05
CA ARG A 108 0.18 21.56 4.62
C ARG A 108 0.52 22.69 3.63
N MET A 109 0.44 22.44 2.32
CA MET A 109 0.55 23.48 1.30
C MET A 109 -0.66 24.42 1.31
N ALA A 110 -1.87 23.87 1.55
CA ALA A 110 -3.10 24.67 1.69
C ALA A 110 -3.17 25.46 3.02
N GLN A 111 -2.43 25.02 4.05
CA GLN A 111 -2.32 25.67 5.36
C GLN A 111 -0.84 25.93 5.69
N PRO A 112 -0.20 26.97 5.09
CA PRO A 112 1.23 27.23 5.26
C PRO A 112 1.59 27.53 6.71
N LYS A 113 2.81 27.16 7.09
CA LYS A 113 3.29 27.35 8.47
C LYS A 113 3.33 28.82 8.83
N HIS A 114 2.79 29.19 9.98
CA HIS A 114 2.59 30.56 10.47
C HIS A 114 1.51 31.38 9.75
N ALA A 115 0.75 30.75 8.83
CA ALA A 115 -0.41 31.36 8.14
C ALA A 115 -1.62 30.42 8.18
N GLU A 116 -1.67 29.56 9.20
CA GLU A 116 -2.78 28.64 9.39
C GLU A 116 -4.03 29.39 9.85
N HIS A 117 -5.19 29.04 9.29
CA HIS A 117 -6.46 29.68 9.63
C HIS A 117 -7.62 28.69 9.72
N GLY A 118 -8.59 29.01 10.54
CA GLY A 118 -9.80 28.21 10.77
C GLY A 118 -9.53 26.84 11.40
N PHE A 119 -10.55 25.97 11.35
CA PHE A 119 -10.49 24.61 11.88
C PHE A 119 -9.35 23.78 11.25
N PHE A 120 -9.25 23.82 9.93
CA PHE A 120 -8.19 23.08 9.22
C PHE A 120 -6.79 23.59 9.56
N GLY A 121 -6.64 24.88 9.83
CA GLY A 121 -5.39 25.46 10.32
C GLY A 121 -5.01 24.93 11.68
N ALA A 122 -5.97 24.81 12.61
CA ALA A 122 -5.73 24.22 13.94
C ALA A 122 -5.24 22.76 13.83
N VAL A 123 -5.83 21.99 12.91
CA VAL A 123 -5.43 20.59 12.64
C VAL A 123 -4.06 20.51 11.98
N ALA A 124 -3.72 21.44 11.07
CA ALA A 124 -2.45 21.46 10.36
C ALA A 124 -1.27 21.95 11.23
N ARG A 125 -1.54 22.82 12.21
CA ARG A 125 -0.52 23.49 13.04
C ARG A 125 0.55 22.56 13.65
N PRO A 126 0.20 21.39 14.24
CA PRO A 126 1.17 20.49 14.83
C PRO A 126 2.04 19.75 13.80
N LEU A 127 1.61 19.71 12.52
CA LEU A 127 2.35 18.97 11.50
C LEU A 127 3.68 19.67 11.16
N PRO A 128 4.71 18.90 10.74
CA PRO A 128 5.94 19.45 10.18
C PRO A 128 5.67 20.34 8.96
N SER A 129 6.68 21.08 8.48
CA SER A 129 6.55 21.88 7.26
C SER A 129 6.28 21.02 6.03
N ALA A 130 5.57 21.56 5.04
CA ALA A 130 5.28 20.86 3.79
C ALA A 130 6.54 20.29 3.13
N ALA A 131 7.65 21.03 3.13
CA ALA A 131 8.93 20.57 2.56
C ALA A 131 9.48 19.32 3.27
N LYS A 132 9.38 19.25 4.62
CA LYS A 132 9.82 18.07 5.38
C LYS A 132 8.93 16.85 5.09
N ILE A 133 7.62 17.06 5.07
CA ILE A 133 6.65 16.01 4.79
C ILE A 133 6.85 15.49 3.36
N ASP A 134 6.99 16.38 2.37
CA ASP A 134 7.26 16.04 0.97
C ASP A 134 8.59 15.27 0.80
N GLN A 135 9.62 15.62 1.56
CA GLN A 135 10.88 14.86 1.54
C GLN A 135 10.72 13.44 2.05
N LEU A 136 9.89 13.21 3.07
CA LEU A 136 9.58 11.86 3.56
C LEU A 136 8.82 11.07 2.49
N ALA A 137 7.78 11.65 1.87
CA ALA A 137 7.05 11.02 0.77
C ALA A 137 7.97 10.58 -0.37
N TYR A 138 8.88 11.47 -0.76
CA TYR A 138 9.86 11.18 -1.81
C TYR A 138 10.77 10.01 -1.46
N ARG A 139 11.35 10.00 -0.25
CA ARG A 139 12.23 8.89 0.19
C ARG A 139 11.52 7.55 0.17
N LEU A 140 10.27 7.53 0.60
CA LEU A 140 9.45 6.32 0.56
C LEU A 140 9.16 5.89 -0.88
N ALA A 141 8.80 6.80 -1.77
CA ALA A 141 8.52 6.48 -3.17
C ALA A 141 9.74 5.96 -3.93
N VAL A 142 10.95 6.48 -3.63
CA VAL A 142 12.22 5.97 -4.20
C VAL A 142 12.41 4.49 -3.85
N ILE A 143 11.97 4.05 -2.67
CA ILE A 143 12.03 2.64 -2.27
C ILE A 143 10.82 1.87 -2.83
N THR A 144 9.64 2.49 -2.88
CA THR A 144 8.41 1.87 -3.42
C THR A 144 8.61 1.40 -4.85
N LEU A 145 9.17 2.25 -5.72
CA LEU A 145 9.28 1.95 -7.15
C LEU A 145 10.02 0.63 -7.44
N PRO A 146 11.25 0.40 -6.97
CA PRO A 146 11.95 -0.86 -7.20
C PRO A 146 11.31 -2.03 -6.45
N THR A 147 10.81 -1.83 -5.22
CA THR A 147 10.22 -2.91 -4.43
C THR A 147 8.91 -3.40 -5.05
N LEU A 148 8.04 -2.47 -5.48
CA LEU A 148 6.80 -2.81 -6.18
C LEU A 148 7.09 -3.46 -7.54
N GLY A 149 8.06 -2.93 -8.28
CA GLY A 149 8.50 -3.51 -9.56
C GLY A 149 9.02 -4.94 -9.40
N LEU A 150 9.86 -5.18 -8.39
CA LEU A 150 10.30 -6.55 -8.05
C LEU A 150 9.11 -7.44 -7.68
N GLY A 151 8.15 -6.91 -6.90
CA GLY A 151 6.91 -7.63 -6.58
C GLY A 151 6.13 -8.03 -7.83
N ILE A 152 6.00 -7.15 -8.81
CA ILE A 152 5.33 -7.44 -10.10
C ILE A 152 6.08 -8.53 -10.87
N ILE A 153 7.42 -8.47 -10.94
CA ILE A 153 8.24 -9.50 -11.61
C ILE A 153 8.07 -10.85 -10.93
N LEU A 154 8.13 -10.91 -9.60
CA LEU A 154 7.89 -12.14 -8.84
C LEU A 154 6.46 -12.67 -9.02
N GLY A 155 5.49 -11.76 -9.20
CA GLY A 155 4.11 -12.11 -9.56
C GLY A 155 4.00 -12.75 -10.94
N ALA A 156 4.77 -12.28 -11.91
CA ALA A 156 4.85 -12.90 -13.23
C ALA A 156 5.43 -14.32 -13.15
N ILE A 157 6.48 -14.54 -12.36
CA ILE A 157 7.04 -15.88 -12.14
C ILE A 157 6.02 -16.82 -11.46
N TRP A 158 5.29 -16.29 -10.46
CA TRP A 158 4.20 -17.03 -9.85
C TRP A 158 3.08 -17.35 -10.83
N ALA A 159 2.69 -16.39 -11.69
CA ALA A 159 1.64 -16.55 -12.70
C ALA A 159 2.00 -17.62 -13.72
N GLU A 160 3.26 -17.74 -14.09
CA GLU A 160 3.76 -18.83 -14.94
C GLU A 160 3.55 -20.19 -14.27
N SER A 161 3.96 -20.31 -13.00
CA SER A 161 3.78 -21.54 -12.22
C SER A 161 2.31 -21.90 -11.97
N ALA A 162 1.42 -20.91 -11.84
CA ALA A 162 0.01 -21.12 -11.50
C ALA A 162 -0.89 -21.32 -12.73
N TRP A 163 -0.57 -20.65 -13.85
CA TRP A 163 -1.43 -20.55 -15.04
C TRP A 163 -0.71 -20.76 -16.36
N GLY A 164 0.59 -21.13 -16.35
CA GLY A 164 1.40 -21.40 -17.54
C GLY A 164 1.73 -20.17 -18.39
N ARG A 165 1.67 -18.96 -17.82
CA ARG A 165 1.99 -17.70 -18.50
C ARG A 165 2.54 -16.66 -17.54
N PHE A 166 3.54 -15.90 -17.94
CA PHE A 166 4.12 -14.83 -17.13
C PHE A 166 3.22 -13.59 -17.02
N TRP A 167 2.44 -13.28 -18.06
CA TRP A 167 1.61 -12.09 -18.13
C TRP A 167 0.41 -12.32 -19.04
N GLY A 168 -0.76 -11.85 -18.68
CA GLY A 168 -1.98 -12.02 -19.44
C GLY A 168 -2.95 -10.83 -19.40
N TRP A 169 -2.48 -9.68 -18.93
CA TRP A 169 -3.31 -8.49 -18.80
C TRP A 169 -4.54 -8.70 -17.89
N ASP A 170 -4.43 -9.61 -16.93
CA ASP A 170 -5.44 -9.73 -15.88
C ASP A 170 -5.68 -8.35 -15.24
N PRO A 171 -6.91 -8.01 -14.81
CA PRO A 171 -7.21 -6.71 -14.23
C PRO A 171 -6.24 -6.31 -13.10
N LYS A 172 -5.85 -7.25 -12.25
CA LYS A 172 -4.92 -7.00 -11.15
C LYS A 172 -3.49 -6.75 -11.64
N GLU A 173 -3.02 -7.48 -12.63
CA GLU A 173 -1.73 -7.27 -13.29
C GLU A 173 -1.68 -5.86 -13.90
N THR A 174 -2.72 -5.51 -14.68
CA THR A 174 -2.84 -4.22 -15.38
C THR A 174 -2.83 -3.05 -14.41
N VAL A 175 -3.64 -3.11 -13.35
CA VAL A 175 -3.73 -2.02 -12.36
C VAL A 175 -2.45 -1.93 -11.52
N SER A 176 -1.79 -3.05 -11.21
CA SER A 176 -0.47 -3.05 -10.54
C SER A 176 0.59 -2.36 -11.40
N PHE A 177 0.63 -2.65 -12.68
CA PHE A 177 1.54 -2.03 -13.63
C PHE A 177 1.27 -0.52 -13.78
N ALA A 178 0.00 -0.12 -13.93
CA ALA A 178 -0.39 1.29 -13.97
C ALA A 178 0.00 2.03 -12.68
N THR A 179 -0.15 1.40 -11.52
CA THR A 179 0.30 1.94 -10.24
C THR A 179 1.82 2.16 -10.22
N TRP A 180 2.58 1.20 -10.71
CA TRP A 180 4.04 1.29 -10.82
C TRP A 180 4.47 2.45 -11.73
N ILE A 181 3.80 2.63 -12.88
CA ILE A 181 4.03 3.77 -13.79
C ILE A 181 3.74 5.09 -13.07
N LEU A 182 2.68 5.19 -12.26
CA LEU A 182 2.38 6.40 -11.52
C LEU A 182 3.46 6.74 -10.49
N TYR A 183 4.09 5.75 -9.83
CA TYR A 183 5.26 6.01 -8.97
C TYR A 183 6.46 6.52 -9.77
N ALA A 184 6.73 5.97 -10.94
CA ALA A 184 7.77 6.46 -11.84
C ALA A 184 7.47 7.90 -12.28
N ALA A 185 6.23 8.19 -12.69
CA ALA A 185 5.77 9.51 -13.07
C ALA A 185 5.88 10.52 -11.91
N TYR A 186 5.54 10.11 -10.68
CA TYR A 186 5.74 10.94 -9.48
C TYR A 186 7.20 11.34 -9.29
N LEU A 187 8.12 10.37 -9.35
CA LEU A 187 9.54 10.63 -9.17
C LEU A 187 10.08 11.55 -10.28
N HIS A 188 9.64 11.34 -11.53
CA HIS A 188 9.99 12.20 -12.65
C HIS A 188 9.45 13.63 -12.49
N ALA A 189 8.17 13.77 -12.15
CA ALA A 189 7.54 15.07 -11.92
C ALA A 189 8.23 15.84 -10.78
N ARG A 190 8.62 15.12 -9.71
CA ARG A 190 9.31 15.73 -8.58
C ARG A 190 10.73 16.19 -8.92
N ALA A 191 11.41 15.51 -9.83
CA ALA A 191 12.74 15.91 -10.34
C ALA A 191 12.65 17.10 -11.31
N THR A 192 11.49 17.33 -11.93
CA THR A 192 11.30 18.37 -12.95
C THR A 192 10.73 19.65 -12.32
N PRO A 193 11.44 20.79 -12.35
CA PRO A 193 11.00 22.02 -11.66
C PRO A 193 9.56 22.45 -12.01
N ALA A 194 9.18 22.38 -13.29
CA ALA A 194 7.85 22.77 -13.79
C ALA A 194 6.71 21.92 -13.18
N PHE A 195 6.94 20.64 -12.86
CA PHE A 195 5.93 19.73 -12.37
C PHE A 195 6.00 19.45 -10.87
N ARG A 196 7.01 19.98 -10.17
CA ARG A 196 7.25 19.71 -8.75
C ARG A 196 6.05 19.99 -7.84
N LYS A 197 5.27 21.05 -8.13
CA LYS A 197 4.06 21.38 -7.34
C LYS A 197 2.91 20.38 -7.54
N ALA A 198 2.84 19.75 -8.71
CA ALA A 198 1.82 18.75 -9.05
C ALA A 198 2.22 17.34 -8.58
N ALA A 199 3.51 17.09 -8.34
CA ALA A 199 4.02 15.77 -7.99
C ALA A 199 3.26 15.11 -6.81
N PRO A 200 2.95 15.76 -5.68
CA PRO A 200 2.20 15.12 -4.60
C PRO A 200 0.84 14.57 -5.04
N TRP A 201 0.15 15.19 -5.99
CA TRP A 201 -1.11 14.68 -6.55
C TRP A 201 -0.92 13.35 -7.28
N ILE A 202 0.16 13.21 -8.04
CA ILE A 202 0.48 11.97 -8.76
C ILE A 202 0.71 10.83 -7.76
N ASN A 203 1.42 11.09 -6.65
CA ASN A 203 1.65 10.10 -5.60
C ASN A 203 0.34 9.70 -4.89
N VAL A 204 -0.56 10.65 -4.65
CA VAL A 204 -1.90 10.37 -4.11
C VAL A 204 -2.70 9.52 -5.08
N MET A 205 -2.64 9.79 -6.38
CA MET A 205 -3.28 8.96 -7.41
C MET A 205 -2.71 7.54 -7.43
N ALA A 206 -1.38 7.39 -7.31
CA ALA A 206 -0.74 6.08 -7.23
C ALA A 206 -1.24 5.28 -6.02
N MET A 207 -1.33 5.91 -4.84
CA MET A 207 -1.90 5.30 -3.65
C MET A 207 -3.38 4.94 -3.86
N ALA A 208 -4.18 5.83 -4.42
CA ALA A 208 -5.61 5.59 -4.69
C ALA A 208 -5.79 4.39 -5.63
N LEU A 209 -4.98 4.30 -6.68
CA LEU A 209 -5.01 3.17 -7.62
C LEU A 209 -4.56 1.87 -6.95
N MET A 210 -3.61 1.93 -6.02
CA MET A 210 -3.17 0.76 -5.23
C MET A 210 -4.30 0.27 -4.31
N VAL A 211 -5.00 1.17 -3.63
CA VAL A 211 -6.16 0.82 -2.79
C VAL A 211 -7.32 0.28 -3.66
N PHE A 212 -7.56 0.88 -4.82
CA PHE A 212 -8.51 0.38 -5.81
C PHE A 212 -8.17 -1.05 -6.25
N ASN A 213 -6.90 -1.33 -6.53
CA ASN A 213 -6.43 -2.68 -6.87
C ASN A 213 -6.66 -3.66 -5.71
N LEU A 214 -6.42 -3.23 -4.48
CA LEU A 214 -6.59 -4.08 -3.30
C LEU A 214 -8.06 -4.47 -3.09
N PHE A 215 -8.98 -3.54 -3.21
CA PHE A 215 -10.39 -3.79 -2.91
C PHE A 215 -11.23 -4.06 -4.16
N PHE A 216 -11.37 -3.08 -5.04
CA PHE A 216 -12.30 -3.16 -6.15
C PHE A 216 -11.96 -4.32 -7.10
N ILE A 217 -10.68 -4.45 -7.47
CA ILE A 217 -10.26 -5.53 -8.36
C ILE A 217 -10.43 -6.90 -7.70
N ASN A 218 -10.15 -7.04 -6.41
CA ASN A 218 -10.32 -8.33 -5.72
C ASN A 218 -11.79 -8.72 -5.46
N MET A 219 -12.68 -7.74 -5.26
CA MET A 219 -14.03 -8.01 -4.77
C MET A 219 -15.10 -7.90 -5.85
N VAL A 220 -14.87 -7.11 -6.89
CA VAL A 220 -15.88 -6.73 -7.89
C VAL A 220 -15.53 -7.24 -9.28
N VAL A 221 -14.23 -7.25 -9.63
CA VAL A 221 -13.80 -7.62 -10.99
C VAL A 221 -13.44 -9.10 -11.02
N SER A 222 -14.11 -9.86 -11.90
CA SER A 222 -13.75 -11.27 -12.15
C SER A 222 -12.41 -11.36 -12.88
N GLY A 223 -11.54 -12.24 -12.42
CA GLY A 223 -10.21 -12.47 -13.00
C GLY A 223 -9.51 -13.64 -12.32
N LEU A 224 -8.31 -13.96 -12.77
CA LEU A 224 -7.51 -15.05 -12.20
C LEU A 224 -7.07 -14.78 -10.75
N HIS A 225 -7.09 -13.52 -10.32
CA HIS A 225 -6.76 -13.09 -8.95
C HIS A 225 -8.00 -12.87 -8.06
N SER A 226 -9.15 -13.41 -8.41
CA SER A 226 -10.40 -13.24 -7.62
C SER A 226 -10.44 -14.20 -6.42
N TYR A 227 -9.54 -14.01 -5.47
CA TYR A 227 -9.43 -14.83 -4.24
C TYR A 227 -9.94 -14.08 -3.01
N ALA A 228 -11.00 -13.30 -3.13
CA ALA A 228 -11.53 -12.53 -2.00
C ALA A 228 -12.07 -13.42 -0.87
N GLY A 229 -12.36 -14.70 -1.16
CA GLY A 229 -12.95 -15.62 -0.20
C GLY A 229 -14.42 -15.31 0.12
N LEU A 230 -15.08 -14.52 -0.74
CA LEU A 230 -16.47 -14.08 -0.59
C LEU A 230 -17.45 -14.85 -1.50
N ASN A 231 -16.97 -15.89 -2.20
CA ASN A 231 -17.77 -16.77 -3.06
C ASN A 231 -17.90 -18.14 -2.44
#